data_1f04278be60f86ecf993cdbfa8fa20c8
#
_entry.id   1f04278be60f86ecf993cdbfa8fa20c8
#
_cell.length_a   1.000
_cell.length_b   1.000
_cell.length_c   1.000
_cell.angle_alpha   90.00
_cell.angle_beta   90.00
_cell.angle_gamma   90.00
#
_symmetry.space_group_name_H-M   'P 1'
#
loop_
_entity.id
_entity.type
_entity.pdbx_description
1 polymer ?
#
loop_
_entity_poly.entity_id
_entity_poly.type
_entity_poly.pdbx_seq_one_letter_code
_entity_poly.pdbx_strand_id
1 'polypeptide(L)'
;MDKQTVVYLREGILLSHTKVWVFDSYNNMNEYQNNTKLIFALEKVDNLVKNGRLSKLAAAVVGLLNMRMVGEASNEGTLHLLHKVWGEKKAISTVVDEMIKSGYKGGRAVITHRNNENICKKIEEKLKEKFSDIEFIAVPTSGICSFYGEEGGILLGYEI
;
A
#
# COMPACT_ATOMS: atom_id res chain seq x y z
N MET A 1 4.74 25.05 -5.45
CA MET A 1 5.06 24.24 -6.64
C MET A 1 4.07 24.63 -7.74
N ASP A 2 4.52 25.09 -8.88
CA ASP A 2 3.65 25.55 -9.95
C ASP A 2 2.92 24.35 -10.58
N LYS A 3 1.60 24.51 -10.80
CA LYS A 3 0.76 23.45 -11.41
C LYS A 3 1.28 23.00 -12.79
N GLN A 4 1.98 23.86 -13.50
CA GLN A 4 2.57 23.54 -14.80
C GLN A 4 3.68 22.49 -14.70
N THR A 5 4.52 22.53 -13.67
CA THR A 5 5.63 21.58 -13.48
C THR A 5 5.13 20.14 -13.31
N VAL A 6 4.02 19.95 -12.61
CA VAL A 6 3.43 18.62 -12.38
C VAL A 6 2.86 18.03 -13.68
N VAL A 7 2.26 18.84 -14.54
CA VAL A 7 1.72 18.41 -15.84
C VAL A 7 2.85 17.95 -16.78
N TYR A 8 3.95 18.70 -16.83
CA TYR A 8 5.09 18.38 -17.70
C TYR A 8 5.80 17.09 -17.27
N LEU A 9 5.93 16.84 -15.97
CA LEU A 9 6.50 15.58 -15.47
C LEU A 9 5.63 14.37 -15.84
N ARG A 10 4.31 14.55 -15.83
CA ARG A 10 3.37 13.48 -16.19
C ARG A 10 3.39 13.15 -17.68
N GLU A 11 3.63 14.12 -18.53
CA GLU A 11 3.60 13.97 -20.00
C GLU A 11 4.98 13.75 -20.62
N GLY A 12 6.06 13.76 -19.82
CA GLY A 12 7.42 13.52 -20.29
C GLY A 12 7.98 14.65 -21.19
N ILE A 13 7.40 15.85 -21.18
CA ILE A 13 7.83 16.99 -21.99
C ILE A 13 8.90 17.79 -21.25
N LEU A 14 10.11 17.81 -21.78
CA LEU A 14 11.24 18.61 -21.28
C LEU A 14 11.27 19.97 -22.01
N LEU A 15 10.87 21.03 -21.33
CA LEU A 15 11.07 22.40 -21.83
C LEU A 15 12.42 22.94 -21.33
N SER A 16 13.13 23.66 -22.22
CA SER A 16 14.51 24.12 -22.03
C SER A 16 14.77 25.00 -20.79
N HIS A 17 13.74 25.62 -20.23
CA HIS A 17 13.81 26.46 -19.03
C HIS A 17 13.68 25.70 -17.71
N THR A 18 13.39 24.39 -17.75
CA THR A 18 12.95 23.60 -16.61
C THR A 18 13.97 22.56 -16.14
N LYS A 19 15.18 22.52 -16.68
CA LYS A 19 16.19 21.51 -16.31
C LYS A 19 16.45 21.45 -14.79
N VAL A 20 16.51 22.58 -14.12
CA VAL A 20 16.72 22.65 -12.67
C VAL A 20 15.51 22.13 -11.92
N TRP A 21 14.32 22.57 -12.31
CA TRP A 21 13.06 22.13 -11.68
C TRP A 21 12.77 20.65 -11.86
N VAL A 22 13.09 20.10 -13.02
CA VAL A 22 12.93 18.66 -13.27
C VAL A 22 13.87 17.85 -12.40
N PHE A 23 15.10 18.30 -12.23
CA PHE A 23 16.10 17.63 -11.40
C PHE A 23 15.70 17.64 -9.92
N ASP A 24 15.27 18.80 -9.41
CA ASP A 24 14.81 18.94 -8.03
C ASP A 24 13.53 18.12 -7.79
N SER A 25 12.59 18.14 -8.73
CA SER A 25 11.37 17.32 -8.64
C SER A 25 11.68 15.82 -8.67
N TYR A 26 12.62 15.39 -9.49
CA TYR A 26 13.08 14.00 -9.56
C TYR A 26 13.73 13.56 -8.23
N ASN A 27 14.60 14.38 -7.67
CA ASN A 27 15.22 14.08 -6.39
C ASN A 27 14.19 14.04 -5.25
N ASN A 28 13.27 15.00 -5.21
CA ASN A 28 12.20 15.03 -4.21
C ASN A 28 11.27 13.80 -4.34
N MET A 29 10.96 13.37 -5.57
CA MET A 29 10.17 12.15 -5.79
C MET A 29 10.91 10.89 -5.35
N ASN A 30 12.21 10.79 -5.65
CA ASN A 30 13.03 9.66 -5.19
C ASN A 30 13.16 9.63 -3.66
N GLU A 31 13.37 10.80 -3.05
CA GLU A 31 13.39 10.91 -1.59
C GLU A 31 12.05 10.51 -0.97
N TYR A 32 10.94 11.00 -1.52
CA TYR A 32 9.61 10.62 -1.08
C TYR A 32 9.35 9.12 -1.23
N GLN A 33 9.74 8.54 -2.37
CA GLN A 33 9.61 7.10 -2.61
C GLN A 33 10.40 6.26 -1.60
N ASN A 34 11.61 6.71 -1.24
CA ASN A 34 12.45 6.01 -0.26
C ASN A 34 11.90 6.12 1.17
N ASN A 35 11.11 7.17 1.44
CA ASN A 35 10.47 7.43 2.73
C ASN A 35 9.00 6.96 2.77
N THR A 36 8.57 6.15 1.80
CA THR A 36 7.25 5.54 1.77
C THR A 36 7.33 4.04 1.70
N LYS A 37 6.36 3.37 2.30
CA LYS A 37 6.20 1.92 2.25
C LYS A 37 4.80 1.52 1.86
N LEU A 38 4.66 0.30 1.33
CA LEU A 38 3.40 -0.32 0.99
C LEU A 38 3.24 -1.63 1.76
N ILE A 39 2.15 -1.76 2.50
CA ILE A 39 1.70 -3.01 3.11
C ILE A 39 0.34 -3.40 2.52
N PHE A 40 0.07 -4.68 2.45
CA PHE A 40 -1.21 -5.20 1.98
C PHE A 40 -1.76 -6.26 2.93
N ALA A 41 -3.10 -6.41 2.93
CA ALA A 41 -3.76 -7.57 3.51
C ALA A 41 -4.78 -8.11 2.51
N LEU A 42 -4.63 -9.38 2.13
CA LEU A 42 -5.44 -10.05 1.10
C LEU A 42 -6.19 -11.22 1.70
N GLU A 43 -7.48 -11.34 1.36
CA GLU A 43 -8.33 -12.48 1.71
C GLU A 43 -8.28 -13.57 0.65
N LYS A 44 -8.00 -13.20 -0.58
CA LYS A 44 -7.87 -14.08 -1.75
C LYS A 44 -6.61 -13.71 -2.53
N VAL A 45 -6.01 -14.69 -3.16
CA VAL A 45 -4.78 -14.50 -3.94
C VAL A 45 -4.76 -15.35 -5.22
N ASP A 46 -5.93 -15.79 -5.68
CA ASP A 46 -6.07 -16.66 -6.84
C ASP A 46 -5.48 -16.04 -8.11
N ASN A 47 -5.73 -14.75 -8.31
CA ASN A 47 -5.23 -14.02 -9.46
C ASN A 47 -3.72 -13.79 -9.40
N LEU A 48 -3.15 -13.59 -8.21
CA LEU A 48 -1.70 -13.50 -8.02
C LEU A 48 -1.02 -14.83 -8.37
N VAL A 49 -1.60 -15.94 -7.94
CA VAL A 49 -1.07 -17.28 -8.25
C VAL A 49 -1.19 -17.61 -9.73
N LYS A 50 -2.38 -17.42 -10.32
CA LYS A 50 -2.64 -17.70 -11.74
C LYS A 50 -1.69 -16.94 -12.67
N ASN A 51 -1.29 -15.73 -12.25
CA ASN A 51 -0.40 -14.86 -13.03
C ASN A 51 1.08 -14.95 -12.59
N GLY A 52 1.44 -15.93 -11.77
CA GLY A 52 2.83 -16.19 -11.37
C GLY A 52 3.44 -15.12 -10.46
N ARG A 53 2.64 -14.23 -9.89
CA ARG A 53 3.09 -13.17 -8.98
C ARG A 53 3.19 -13.61 -7.52
N LEU A 54 2.68 -14.80 -7.21
CA LEU A 54 2.78 -15.45 -5.93
C LEU A 54 3.08 -16.94 -6.15
N SER A 55 4.04 -17.50 -5.41
CA SER A 55 4.36 -18.91 -5.53
C SER A 55 3.20 -19.79 -5.06
N LYS A 56 3.02 -20.97 -5.68
CA LYS A 56 2.00 -21.95 -5.27
C LYS A 56 2.15 -22.39 -3.82
N LEU A 57 3.39 -22.41 -3.30
CA LEU A 57 3.67 -22.73 -1.90
C LEU A 57 3.20 -21.63 -0.93
N ALA A 58 3.35 -20.36 -1.31
CA ALA A 58 2.81 -19.26 -0.54
C ALA A 58 1.26 -19.27 -0.55
N ALA A 59 0.67 -19.68 -1.67
CA ALA A 59 -0.77 -19.77 -1.89
C ALA A 59 -1.43 -21.02 -1.30
N ALA A 60 -0.71 -22.08 -1.07
CA ALA A 60 -1.25 -23.38 -0.62
C ALA A 60 -2.08 -23.33 0.67
N VAL A 61 -2.10 -22.20 1.35
CA VAL A 61 -2.82 -21.96 2.61
C VAL A 61 -4.03 -21.03 2.44
N VAL A 62 -4.25 -20.49 1.26
CA VAL A 62 -5.27 -19.43 1.00
C VAL A 62 -6.67 -19.98 0.73
N GLY A 63 -6.88 -21.26 0.85
CA GLY A 63 -8.21 -21.87 0.82
C GLY A 63 -8.84 -22.05 2.20
N LEU A 64 -8.14 -21.67 3.27
CA LEU A 64 -8.66 -21.84 4.63
C LEU A 64 -9.58 -20.67 4.99
N LEU A 65 -10.76 -21.03 5.46
CA LEU A 65 -11.79 -20.09 5.89
C LEU A 65 -11.21 -19.02 6.85
N ASN A 66 -11.44 -17.75 6.55
CA ASN A 66 -11.08 -16.61 7.39
C ASN A 66 -9.57 -16.30 7.52
N MET A 67 -8.71 -16.87 6.66
CA MET A 67 -7.29 -16.53 6.66
C MET A 67 -7.01 -15.33 5.76
N ARG A 68 -6.12 -14.47 6.22
CA ARG A 68 -5.62 -13.31 5.48
C ARG A 68 -4.10 -13.35 5.38
N MET A 69 -3.60 -12.93 4.23
CA MET A 69 -2.17 -12.75 4.00
C MET A 69 -1.82 -11.29 4.19
N VAL A 70 -0.90 -11.00 5.11
CA VAL A 70 -0.31 -9.68 5.30
C VAL A 70 1.11 -9.69 4.75
N GLY A 71 1.43 -8.70 3.93
CA GLY A 71 2.76 -8.59 3.31
C GLY A 71 3.07 -7.17 2.87
N GLU A 72 4.23 -7.00 2.29
CA GLU A 72 4.76 -5.71 1.84
C GLU A 72 5.24 -5.77 0.39
N ALA A 73 5.39 -4.61 -0.23
CA ALA A 73 6.13 -4.49 -1.48
C ALA A 73 7.63 -4.56 -1.17
N SER A 74 8.34 -5.45 -1.86
CA SER A 74 9.80 -5.51 -1.76
C SER A 74 10.48 -4.44 -2.62
N ASN A 75 11.74 -4.12 -2.31
CA ASN A 75 12.54 -3.19 -3.11
C ASN A 75 12.78 -3.70 -4.54
N GLU A 76 12.57 -4.98 -4.79
CA GLU A 76 12.69 -5.63 -6.11
C GLU A 76 11.38 -5.57 -6.93
N GLY A 77 10.35 -4.89 -6.39
CA GLY A 77 9.04 -4.79 -7.05
C GLY A 77 8.20 -6.07 -6.98
N THR A 78 8.51 -6.97 -6.04
CA THR A 78 7.77 -8.20 -5.79
C THR A 78 6.96 -8.12 -4.51
N LEU A 79 6.04 -9.06 -4.32
CA LEU A 79 5.26 -9.17 -3.09
C LEU A 79 6.00 -10.05 -2.09
N HIS A 80 6.29 -9.51 -0.92
CA HIS A 80 6.90 -10.22 0.19
C HIS A 80 5.85 -10.53 1.26
N LEU A 81 5.58 -11.81 1.48
CA LEU A 81 4.64 -12.26 2.50
C LEU A 81 5.31 -12.19 3.88
N LEU A 82 4.72 -11.43 4.79
CA LEU A 82 5.17 -11.31 6.18
C LEU A 82 4.43 -12.30 7.10
N HIS A 83 3.10 -12.29 7.05
CA HIS A 83 2.26 -13.05 7.97
C HIS A 83 1.08 -13.73 7.29
N LYS A 84 0.68 -14.87 7.86
CA LYS A 84 -0.59 -15.53 7.62
C LYS A 84 -1.38 -15.45 8.92
N VAL A 85 -2.53 -14.79 8.91
CA VAL A 85 -3.31 -14.50 10.12
C VAL A 85 -4.76 -14.91 9.94
N TRP A 86 -5.40 -15.31 11.03
CA TRP A 86 -6.81 -15.70 11.04
C TRP A 86 -7.66 -14.60 11.64
N GLY A 87 -8.73 -14.28 10.92
CA GLY A 87 -9.72 -13.29 11.31
C GLY A 87 -9.28 -11.84 11.11
N GLU A 88 -10.28 -10.99 10.97
CA GLU A 88 -10.11 -9.56 10.65
C GLU A 88 -9.35 -8.80 11.74
N LYS A 89 -9.71 -9.02 13.02
CA LYS A 89 -9.05 -8.31 14.14
C LYS A 89 -7.54 -8.55 14.17
N LYS A 90 -7.12 -9.79 13.90
CA LYS A 90 -5.69 -10.13 13.87
C LYS A 90 -5.01 -9.51 12.67
N ALA A 91 -5.66 -9.49 11.50
CA ALA A 91 -5.13 -8.83 10.31
C ALA A 91 -4.93 -7.33 10.54
N ILE A 92 -5.92 -6.64 11.10
CA ILE A 92 -5.82 -5.21 11.42
C ILE A 92 -4.66 -4.94 12.38
N SER A 93 -4.57 -5.69 13.49
CA SER A 93 -3.45 -5.50 14.43
C SER A 93 -2.10 -5.76 13.77
N THR A 94 -1.99 -6.83 12.98
CA THR A 94 -0.74 -7.16 12.28
C THR A 94 -0.33 -6.06 11.29
N VAL A 95 -1.28 -5.52 10.50
CA VAL A 95 -0.99 -4.40 9.58
C VAL A 95 -0.46 -3.19 10.35
N VAL A 96 -1.14 -2.76 11.41
CA VAL A 96 -0.72 -1.61 12.21
C VAL A 96 0.63 -1.85 12.90
N ASP A 97 0.84 -3.04 13.46
CA ASP A 97 2.08 -3.40 14.14
C ASP A 97 3.28 -3.42 13.17
N GLU A 98 3.09 -3.94 11.93
CA GLU A 98 4.13 -3.91 10.90
C GLU A 98 4.40 -2.49 10.37
N MET A 99 3.37 -1.63 10.24
CA MET A 99 3.59 -0.21 9.91
C MET A 99 4.50 0.47 10.93
N ILE A 100 4.22 0.30 12.22
CA ILE A 100 5.01 0.89 13.31
C ILE A 100 6.44 0.34 13.31
N LYS A 101 6.58 -0.97 13.20
CA LYS A 101 7.88 -1.64 13.11
C LYS A 101 8.71 -1.16 11.91
N SER A 102 8.05 -0.83 10.82
CA SER A 102 8.66 -0.31 9.60
C SER A 102 9.00 1.18 9.64
N GLY A 103 8.68 1.88 10.73
CA GLY A 103 9.05 3.27 10.95
C GLY A 103 7.90 4.28 10.92
N TYR A 104 6.64 3.86 10.74
CA TYR A 104 5.51 4.77 10.78
C TYR A 104 5.37 5.43 12.16
N LYS A 105 5.30 6.76 12.17
CA LYS A 105 5.25 7.59 13.41
C LYS A 105 4.03 8.51 13.46
N GLY A 106 3.05 8.29 12.59
CA GLY A 106 1.98 9.23 12.28
C GLY A 106 2.19 9.85 10.90
N GLY A 107 1.42 10.88 10.53
CA GLY A 107 1.47 11.50 9.21
C GLY A 107 0.58 10.80 8.19
N ARG A 108 0.97 10.85 6.92
CA ARG A 108 0.12 10.41 5.81
C ARG A 108 0.07 8.90 5.65
N ALA A 109 -1.17 8.39 5.53
CA ALA A 109 -1.45 7.01 5.15
C ALA A 109 -2.63 6.95 4.18
N VAL A 110 -2.45 6.30 3.04
CA VAL A 110 -3.47 6.15 2.00
C VAL A 110 -3.79 4.68 1.84
N ILE A 111 -5.03 4.30 2.11
CA ILE A 111 -5.51 2.94 1.95
C ILE A 111 -6.45 2.81 0.76
N THR A 112 -6.26 1.79 -0.04
CA THR A 112 -7.21 1.41 -1.07
C THR A 112 -7.81 0.05 -0.74
N HIS A 113 -9.09 -0.15 -1.06
CA HIS A 113 -9.82 -1.37 -0.71
C HIS A 113 -10.70 -1.89 -1.83
N ARG A 114 -10.86 -3.20 -1.91
CA ARG A 114 -11.83 -3.85 -2.77
C ARG A 114 -13.04 -4.30 -1.93
N ASN A 115 -14.13 -3.50 -1.97
CA ASN A 115 -15.37 -3.72 -1.23
C ASN A 115 -15.19 -3.95 0.28
N ASN A 116 -14.23 -3.29 0.92
CA ASN A 116 -13.88 -3.51 2.34
C ASN A 116 -13.62 -2.18 3.09
N GLU A 117 -14.52 -1.23 2.94
CA GLU A 117 -14.45 0.07 3.64
C GLU A 117 -14.42 -0.08 5.17
N ASN A 118 -15.09 -1.10 5.70
CA ASN A 118 -15.16 -1.34 7.13
C ASN A 118 -13.79 -1.63 7.76
N ILE A 119 -12.94 -2.40 7.09
CA ILE A 119 -11.57 -2.65 7.59
C ILE A 119 -10.72 -1.38 7.57
N CYS A 120 -10.95 -0.49 6.59
CA CYS A 120 -10.24 0.79 6.51
C CYS A 120 -10.55 1.65 7.72
N LYS A 121 -11.83 1.79 8.11
CA LYS A 121 -12.26 2.51 9.30
C LYS A 121 -11.64 1.96 10.58
N LYS A 122 -11.61 0.63 10.72
CA LYS A 122 -11.01 -0.02 11.90
C LYS A 122 -9.49 0.16 11.97
N ILE A 123 -8.80 0.19 10.83
CA ILE A 123 -7.36 0.49 10.77
C ILE A 123 -7.13 1.95 11.17
N GLU A 124 -7.92 2.88 10.62
CA GLU A 124 -7.86 4.29 10.97
C GLU A 124 -8.06 4.52 12.46
N GLU A 125 -9.12 3.94 13.05
CA GLU A 125 -9.40 4.01 14.49
C GLU A 125 -8.20 3.53 15.31
N LYS A 126 -7.64 2.38 14.93
CA LYS A 126 -6.48 1.80 15.63
C LYS A 126 -5.20 2.62 15.48
N LEU A 127 -5.01 3.32 14.37
CA LEU A 127 -3.91 4.27 14.20
C LEU A 127 -4.14 5.52 15.05
N LYS A 128 -5.37 6.05 15.11
CA LYS A 128 -5.75 7.21 15.94
C LYS A 128 -5.58 6.95 17.43
N GLU A 129 -5.71 5.71 17.89
CA GLU A 129 -5.40 5.33 19.27
C GLU A 129 -3.91 5.49 19.62
N LYS A 130 -3.03 5.39 18.63
CA LYS A 130 -1.57 5.38 18.82
C LYS A 130 -0.89 6.71 18.45
N PHE A 131 -1.48 7.45 17.52
CA PHE A 131 -0.91 8.66 16.96
C PHE A 131 -1.95 9.78 16.92
N SER A 132 -1.56 10.97 17.36
CA SER A 132 -2.42 12.16 17.36
C SER A 132 -2.44 12.89 16.02
N ASP A 133 -1.41 12.71 15.21
CA ASP A 133 -1.25 13.39 13.92
C ASP A 133 -1.24 12.36 12.79
N ILE A 134 -2.41 12.10 12.23
CA ILE A 134 -2.58 11.23 11.07
C ILE A 134 -3.48 11.87 10.01
N GLU A 135 -3.01 11.83 8.77
CA GLU A 135 -3.79 12.11 7.57
C GLU A 135 -4.13 10.78 6.91
N PHE A 136 -5.34 10.27 7.14
CA PHE A 136 -5.78 8.98 6.63
C PHE A 136 -6.79 9.15 5.49
N ILE A 137 -6.48 8.58 4.33
CA ILE A 137 -7.33 8.66 3.13
C ILE A 137 -7.70 7.24 2.72
N ALA A 138 -9.01 6.94 2.64
CA ALA A 138 -9.51 5.66 2.17
C ALA A 138 -10.27 5.83 0.85
N VAL A 139 -9.91 5.01 -0.16
CA VAL A 139 -10.54 5.05 -1.49
C VAL A 139 -10.73 3.62 -2.04
N PRO A 140 -11.74 3.38 -2.88
CA PRO A 140 -11.86 2.12 -3.59
C PRO A 140 -10.65 1.86 -4.51
N THR A 141 -10.24 0.60 -4.64
CA THR A 141 -9.27 0.21 -5.68
C THR A 141 -9.88 0.31 -7.08
N SER A 142 -9.02 0.50 -8.07
CA SER A 142 -9.42 0.46 -9.48
C SER A 142 -8.41 -0.33 -10.31
N GLY A 143 -8.76 -0.63 -11.57
CA GLY A 143 -7.89 -1.26 -12.53
C GLY A 143 -7.20 -2.54 -12.00
N ILE A 144 -5.90 -2.62 -12.22
CA ILE A 144 -5.09 -3.79 -11.89
C ILE A 144 -5.01 -4.07 -10.37
N CYS A 145 -5.11 -3.03 -9.53
CA CYS A 145 -5.13 -3.20 -8.08
C CYS A 145 -6.39 -3.94 -7.63
N SER A 146 -7.56 -3.66 -8.24
CA SER A 146 -8.79 -4.40 -7.98
C SER A 146 -8.68 -5.86 -8.42
N PHE A 147 -8.01 -6.12 -9.54
CA PHE A 147 -7.82 -7.48 -10.07
C PHE A 147 -6.96 -8.32 -9.12
N TYR A 148 -5.83 -7.80 -8.66
CA TYR A 148 -4.93 -8.54 -7.76
C TYR A 148 -5.31 -8.46 -6.30
N GLY A 149 -5.99 -7.39 -5.86
CA GLY A 149 -6.49 -7.25 -4.49
C GLY A 149 -7.65 -8.21 -4.21
N GLU A 150 -8.41 -8.58 -5.24
CA GLU A 150 -9.59 -9.43 -5.16
C GLU A 150 -10.59 -8.93 -4.11
N GLU A 151 -11.62 -9.70 -3.82
CA GLU A 151 -12.65 -9.32 -2.83
C GLU A 151 -12.04 -9.28 -1.42
N GLY A 152 -12.29 -8.18 -0.71
CA GLY A 152 -11.83 -7.99 0.68
C GLY A 152 -10.39 -7.49 0.82
N GLY A 153 -9.62 -7.42 -0.28
CA GLY A 153 -8.22 -6.97 -0.24
C GLY A 153 -8.07 -5.49 0.03
N ILE A 154 -6.98 -5.14 0.73
CA ILE A 154 -6.53 -3.77 0.99
C ILE A 154 -5.05 -3.61 0.66
N LEU A 155 -4.72 -2.40 0.18
CA LEU A 155 -3.34 -1.95 0.00
C LEU A 155 -3.20 -0.60 0.71
N LEU A 156 -2.17 -0.43 1.52
CA LEU A 156 -1.96 0.74 2.35
C LEU A 156 -0.53 1.26 2.16
N GLY A 157 -0.42 2.46 1.56
CA GLY A 157 0.81 3.22 1.45
C GLY A 157 0.93 4.21 2.60
N TYR A 158 2.13 4.38 3.17
CA TYR A 158 2.37 5.26 4.30
C TYR A 158 3.79 5.82 4.30
N GLU A 159 3.95 7.01 4.91
CA GLU A 159 5.25 7.67 5.12
C GLU A 159 5.95 7.08 6.35
N ILE A 160 7.31 7.04 6.32
CA ILE A 160 8.15 6.54 7.42
C ILE A 160 9.17 7.57 7.88
#